data_fc49d2a56eca24726a3c7547b07aff8b
#
_entry.id   fc49d2a56eca24726a3c7547b07aff8b
#
_cell.length_a   1.000
_cell.length_b   1.000
_cell.length_c   1.000
_cell.angle_alpha   90.00
_cell.angle_beta   90.00
_cell.angle_gamma   90.00
#
_symmetry.space_group_name_H-M   'P 1'
#
loop_
_entity.id
_entity.type
_entity.pdbx_description
1 polymer ?
#
loop_
_entity_poly.entity_id
_entity_poly.type
_entity_poly.pdbx_seq_one_letter_code
_entity_poly.pdbx_strand_id
1 'polypeptide(L)'
;MDAIAGIHSVTVSLSQLETAITQLTTYARKFKNRLKGKNRNYVAQVIRLVSSIADHLKAISQQKGPLEGSVQSSNLMSGKGVDQINPYKLSRYLQESKLARKVDGYVESSQQPQPGRPKDKTAVPVLFHIQSFLLPLMNPSEEGRLFFQKSQDDVMLKYMLLDPTNHFREIAEDARAVILAGGTMSPVSTNESFQHCKLLIVNRCQIM
;
A
#
# COMPACT_ATOMS: atom_id res chain seq x y z
N MET A 1 16.41 -3.69 5.94
CA MET A 1 15.73 -4.79 5.25
C MET A 1 14.20 -4.66 5.25
N ASP A 2 13.60 -4.05 6.26
CA ASP A 2 12.14 -3.91 6.36
C ASP A 2 11.50 -3.01 5.28
N ALA A 3 12.26 -2.09 4.70
CA ALA A 3 11.79 -1.22 3.63
C ALA A 3 11.46 -1.98 2.33
N ILE A 4 12.21 -3.03 2.02
CA ILE A 4 12.01 -3.83 0.79
C ILE A 4 10.83 -4.78 0.95
N ALA A 5 10.66 -5.38 2.14
CA ALA A 5 9.56 -6.32 2.39
C ALA A 5 8.17 -5.66 2.23
N GLY A 6 8.04 -4.36 2.55
CA GLY A 6 6.80 -3.62 2.40
C GLY A 6 6.45 -3.19 0.97
N ILE A 7 7.39 -3.31 0.01
CA ILE A 7 7.19 -2.85 -1.37
C ILE A 7 6.71 -3.99 -2.28
N HIS A 8 6.96 -5.25 -1.92
CA HIS A 8 6.73 -6.40 -2.80
C HIS A 8 5.26 -6.71 -3.10
N SER A 9 4.39 -6.61 -2.12
CA SER A 9 2.95 -6.72 -2.34
C SER A 9 2.16 -6.03 -1.22
N VAL A 10 1.21 -5.21 -1.59
CA VAL A 10 0.27 -4.58 -0.65
C VAL A 10 -1.13 -4.78 -1.17
N THR A 11 -2.04 -5.17 -0.28
CA THR A 11 -3.43 -5.43 -0.62
C THR A 11 -4.34 -4.53 0.20
N VAL A 12 -5.36 -3.97 -0.43
CA VAL A 12 -6.47 -3.27 0.23
C VAL A 12 -7.79 -3.79 -0.33
N SER A 13 -8.81 -3.87 0.51
CA SER A 13 -10.13 -4.26 0.09
C SER A 13 -11.10 -3.07 0.04
N LEU A 14 -12.19 -3.21 -0.72
CA LEU A 14 -13.22 -2.18 -0.81
C LEU A 14 -13.82 -1.90 0.58
N SER A 15 -14.10 -2.94 1.36
CA SER A 15 -14.62 -2.80 2.73
C SER A 15 -13.67 -2.02 3.65
N GLN A 16 -12.37 -2.25 3.53
CA GLN A 16 -11.35 -1.48 4.27
C GLN A 16 -11.33 0.00 3.84
N LEU A 17 -11.42 0.28 2.55
CA LEU A 17 -11.47 1.65 2.04
C LEU A 17 -12.71 2.41 2.54
N GLU A 18 -13.89 1.78 2.50
CA GLU A 18 -15.14 2.36 3.00
C GLU A 18 -15.09 2.64 4.51
N THR A 19 -14.54 1.70 5.27
CA THR A 19 -14.31 1.87 6.70
C THR A 19 -13.40 3.07 6.97
N ALA A 20 -12.30 3.19 6.24
CA ALA A 20 -11.37 4.30 6.40
C ALA A 20 -11.99 5.65 6.02
N ILE A 21 -12.78 5.72 4.94
CA ILE A 21 -13.51 6.94 4.55
C ILE A 21 -14.44 7.38 5.68
N THR A 22 -15.19 6.44 6.25
CA THR A 22 -16.11 6.69 7.36
C THR A 22 -15.37 7.20 8.60
N GLN A 23 -14.28 6.54 8.99
CA GLN A 23 -13.45 6.92 10.13
C GLN A 23 -12.81 8.30 9.94
N LEU A 24 -12.20 8.56 8.77
CA LEU A 24 -11.57 9.85 8.45
C LEU A 24 -12.59 10.99 8.39
N THR A 25 -13.76 10.76 7.81
CA THR A 25 -14.81 11.77 7.69
C THR A 25 -15.37 12.12 9.08
N THR A 26 -15.60 11.12 9.91
CA THR A 26 -16.08 11.30 11.29
C THR A 26 -15.05 12.05 12.14
N TYR A 27 -13.78 11.65 12.02
CA TYR A 27 -12.66 12.33 12.67
C TYR A 27 -12.55 13.80 12.22
N ALA A 28 -12.56 14.06 10.91
CA ALA A 28 -12.47 15.41 10.36
C ALA A 28 -13.63 16.31 10.83
N ARG A 29 -14.84 15.76 10.93
CA ARG A 29 -16.02 16.47 11.43
C ARG A 29 -15.88 16.81 12.91
N LYS A 30 -15.48 15.84 13.74
CA LYS A 30 -15.30 16.03 15.19
C LYS A 30 -14.22 17.05 15.51
N PHE A 31 -13.11 17.00 14.80
CA PHE A 31 -11.97 17.87 15.05
C PHE A 31 -11.89 19.08 14.11
N LYS A 32 -12.99 19.45 13.46
CA LYS A 32 -13.07 20.56 12.48
C LYS A 32 -12.37 21.84 12.97
N ASN A 33 -12.54 22.19 14.24
CA ASN A 33 -11.98 23.41 14.82
C ASN A 33 -10.48 23.29 15.17
N ARG A 34 -9.97 22.06 15.35
CA ARG A 34 -8.56 21.77 15.64
C ARG A 34 -7.74 21.52 14.38
N LEU A 35 -8.37 21.01 13.32
CA LEU A 35 -7.77 20.81 12.02
C LEU A 35 -7.75 22.13 11.25
N LYS A 36 -6.68 22.92 11.42
CA LYS A 36 -6.53 24.21 10.76
C LYS A 36 -5.59 24.15 9.56
N GLY A 37 -5.86 25.02 8.57
CA GLY A 37 -4.96 25.28 7.45
C GLY A 37 -4.51 24.04 6.71
N LYS A 38 -3.20 23.82 6.68
CA LYS A 38 -2.54 22.76 5.93
C LYS A 38 -3.03 21.35 6.29
N ASN A 39 -3.23 21.08 7.58
CA ASN A 39 -3.69 19.76 8.04
C ASN A 39 -5.10 19.41 7.54
N ARG A 40 -6.00 20.39 7.51
CA ARG A 40 -7.37 20.19 6.98
C ARG A 40 -7.33 19.83 5.50
N ASN A 41 -6.46 20.50 4.72
CA ASN A 41 -6.31 20.24 3.31
C ASN A 41 -5.75 18.83 3.05
N TYR A 42 -4.74 18.41 3.81
CA TYR A 42 -4.20 17.05 3.67
C TYR A 42 -5.21 15.97 4.03
N VAL A 43 -5.96 16.12 5.13
CA VAL A 43 -7.01 15.15 5.48
C VAL A 43 -8.08 15.08 4.38
N ALA A 44 -8.47 16.21 3.80
CA ALA A 44 -9.41 16.24 2.68
C ALA A 44 -8.85 15.55 1.44
N GLN A 45 -7.55 15.72 1.14
CA GLN A 45 -6.88 15.04 0.03
C GLN A 45 -6.82 13.51 0.26
N VAL A 46 -6.53 13.05 1.49
CA VAL A 46 -6.57 11.62 1.82
C VAL A 46 -7.97 11.05 1.57
N ILE A 47 -9.01 11.72 2.08
CA ILE A 47 -10.39 11.28 1.88
C ILE A 47 -10.73 11.20 0.38
N ARG A 48 -10.37 12.22 -0.41
CA ARG A 48 -10.64 12.22 -1.86
C ARG A 48 -9.95 11.07 -2.57
N LEU A 49 -8.67 10.85 -2.28
CA LEU A 49 -7.90 9.77 -2.92
C LEU A 49 -8.48 8.40 -2.57
N VAL A 50 -8.72 8.14 -1.28
CA VAL A 50 -9.30 6.87 -0.84
C VAL A 50 -10.70 6.67 -1.41
N SER A 51 -11.52 7.73 -1.51
CA SER A 51 -12.85 7.67 -2.13
C SER A 51 -12.77 7.37 -3.63
N SER A 52 -11.81 7.96 -4.35
CA SER A 52 -11.62 7.67 -5.78
C SER A 52 -11.28 6.20 -6.03
N ILE A 53 -10.39 5.63 -5.21
CA ILE A 53 -10.05 4.21 -5.29
C ILE A 53 -11.25 3.34 -4.97
N ALA A 54 -12.01 3.67 -3.92
CA ALA A 54 -13.21 2.94 -3.55
C ALA A 54 -14.30 2.98 -4.64
N ASP A 55 -14.52 4.16 -5.24
CA ASP A 55 -15.48 4.33 -6.35
C ASP A 55 -15.07 3.47 -7.56
N HIS A 56 -13.77 3.39 -7.85
CA HIS A 56 -13.27 2.55 -8.93
C HIS A 56 -13.50 1.05 -8.64
N LEU A 57 -13.23 0.60 -7.42
CA LEU A 57 -13.50 -0.79 -7.03
C LEU A 57 -14.99 -1.11 -7.00
N LYS A 58 -15.85 -0.16 -6.61
CA LYS A 58 -17.32 -0.31 -6.74
C LYS A 58 -17.75 -0.48 -8.18
N ALA A 59 -17.22 0.32 -9.08
CA ALA A 59 -17.52 0.19 -10.50
C ALA A 59 -17.10 -1.19 -11.04
N ILE A 60 -15.93 -1.68 -10.66
CA ILE A 60 -15.47 -3.03 -10.99
C ILE A 60 -16.41 -4.08 -10.39
N SER A 61 -16.84 -3.95 -9.14
CA SER A 61 -17.76 -4.89 -8.47
C SER A 61 -19.07 -5.04 -9.23
N GLN A 62 -19.63 -3.94 -9.72
CA GLN A 62 -20.92 -3.90 -10.41
C GLN A 62 -20.87 -4.41 -11.86
N GLN A 63 -19.71 -4.43 -12.47
CA GLN A 63 -19.57 -4.91 -13.84
C GLN A 63 -19.63 -6.44 -13.90
N LYS A 64 -20.45 -6.98 -14.81
CA LYS A 64 -20.41 -8.38 -15.20
C LYS A 64 -19.17 -8.60 -16.06
N GLY A 65 -18.08 -9.04 -15.45
CA GLY A 65 -16.81 -9.21 -16.13
C GLY A 65 -15.89 -10.19 -15.38
N PRO A 66 -14.63 -10.29 -15.76
CA PRO A 66 -13.70 -11.23 -15.16
C PRO A 66 -13.61 -11.02 -13.64
N LEU A 67 -13.34 -12.12 -12.93
CA LEU A 67 -13.18 -12.11 -11.47
C LEU A 67 -11.86 -11.46 -11.04
N GLU A 68 -10.88 -11.40 -11.93
CA GLU A 68 -9.58 -10.78 -11.71
C GLU A 68 -9.07 -10.10 -12.99
N GLY A 69 -8.23 -9.11 -12.81
CA GLY A 69 -7.64 -8.36 -13.91
C GLY A 69 -6.66 -7.29 -13.43
N SER A 70 -6.02 -6.61 -14.38
CA SER A 70 -5.09 -5.52 -14.08
C SER A 70 -5.77 -4.16 -14.13
N VAL A 71 -5.28 -3.25 -13.29
CA VAL A 71 -5.71 -1.84 -13.24
C VAL A 71 -4.49 -0.94 -13.40
N GLN A 72 -4.62 0.10 -14.18
CA GLN A 72 -3.57 1.12 -14.27
C GLN A 72 -3.70 2.11 -13.09
N SER A 73 -2.58 2.50 -12.50
CA SER A 73 -2.56 3.49 -11.41
C SER A 73 -3.16 4.83 -11.82
N SER A 74 -2.98 5.23 -13.10
CA SER A 74 -3.60 6.42 -13.68
C SER A 74 -5.13 6.41 -13.60
N ASN A 75 -5.77 5.23 -13.75
CA ASN A 75 -7.22 5.11 -13.66
C ASN A 75 -7.73 5.33 -12.23
N LEU A 76 -6.95 4.91 -11.22
CA LEU A 76 -7.29 5.13 -9.80
C LEU A 76 -7.15 6.59 -9.40
N MET A 77 -6.26 7.32 -10.06
CA MET A 77 -5.93 8.70 -9.75
C MET A 77 -6.55 9.69 -10.73
N SER A 78 -7.46 9.27 -11.58
CA SER A 78 -8.14 10.12 -12.55
C SER A 78 -9.45 10.70 -12.02
N GLY A 79 -9.70 11.97 -12.36
CA GLY A 79 -10.98 12.64 -12.07
C GLY A 79 -11.13 13.19 -10.65
N LYS A 80 -12.20 13.93 -10.44
CA LYS A 80 -12.60 14.55 -9.14
C LYS A 80 -11.49 15.37 -8.43
N GLY A 81 -10.46 15.86 -9.18
CA GLY A 81 -9.33 16.61 -8.61
C GLY A 81 -8.33 15.73 -7.83
N VAL A 82 -8.33 14.42 -8.09
CA VAL A 82 -7.36 13.46 -7.53
C VAL A 82 -6.07 13.48 -8.34
N ASP A 83 -6.15 13.79 -9.63
CA ASP A 83 -5.04 13.98 -10.55
C ASP A 83 -3.97 14.99 -10.07
N GLN A 84 -4.39 15.96 -9.27
CA GLN A 84 -3.50 16.96 -8.67
C GLN A 84 -2.91 16.56 -7.32
N ILE A 85 -3.33 15.42 -6.77
CA ILE A 85 -2.83 14.92 -5.48
C ILE A 85 -1.50 14.23 -5.71
N ASN A 86 -0.46 14.70 -5.02
CA ASN A 86 0.83 14.04 -5.00
C ASN A 86 0.86 12.99 -3.88
N PRO A 87 0.88 11.67 -4.20
CA PRO A 87 0.84 10.60 -3.19
C PRO A 87 2.05 10.64 -2.26
N TYR A 88 3.22 11.06 -2.74
CA TYR A 88 4.42 11.19 -1.93
C TYR A 88 4.25 12.21 -0.81
N LYS A 89 3.75 13.41 -1.14
CA LYS A 89 3.48 14.45 -0.12
C LYS A 89 2.43 13.97 0.87
N LEU A 90 1.47 13.19 0.40
CA LEU A 90 0.41 12.63 1.22
C LEU A 90 0.92 11.54 2.17
N SER A 91 1.72 10.61 1.67
CA SER A 91 2.36 9.56 2.46
C SER A 91 3.26 10.17 3.55
N ARG A 92 4.10 11.14 3.18
CA ARG A 92 4.94 11.88 4.12
C ARG A 92 4.11 12.57 5.21
N TYR A 93 3.02 13.24 4.83
CA TYR A 93 2.11 13.87 5.79
C TYR A 93 1.50 12.85 6.76
N LEU A 94 1.05 11.68 6.27
CA LEU A 94 0.49 10.63 7.10
C LEU A 94 1.49 10.11 8.13
N GLN A 95 2.75 9.94 7.73
CA GLN A 95 3.84 9.53 8.62
C GLN A 95 4.15 10.60 9.68
N GLU A 96 4.37 11.84 9.27
CA GLU A 96 4.73 12.95 10.16
C GLU A 96 3.59 13.31 11.13
N SER A 97 2.36 13.34 10.64
CA SER A 97 1.18 13.71 11.45
C SER A 97 0.73 12.60 12.37
N LYS A 98 1.15 11.35 12.13
CA LYS A 98 0.66 10.14 12.81
C LYS A 98 -0.87 10.04 12.77
N LEU A 99 -1.47 10.45 11.62
CA LEU A 99 -2.92 10.54 11.46
C LEU A 99 -3.60 9.19 11.70
N ALA A 100 -3.02 8.09 11.21
CA ALA A 100 -3.56 6.75 11.39
C ALA A 100 -3.78 6.43 12.88
N ARG A 101 -2.77 6.68 13.73
CA ARG A 101 -2.89 6.47 15.18
C ARG A 101 -3.91 7.38 15.84
N LYS A 102 -4.01 8.64 15.39
CA LYS A 102 -4.97 9.60 15.95
C LYS A 102 -6.41 9.23 15.63
N VAL A 103 -6.65 8.77 14.41
CA VAL A 103 -7.98 8.31 13.99
C VAL A 103 -8.35 7.03 14.72
N ASP A 104 -7.43 6.08 14.82
CA ASP A 104 -7.62 4.82 15.52
C ASP A 104 -7.96 5.04 17.01
N GLY A 105 -7.15 5.82 17.73
CA GLY A 105 -7.43 6.17 19.13
C GLY A 105 -8.75 6.93 19.31
N TYR A 106 -9.18 7.71 18.31
CA TYR A 106 -10.51 8.35 18.33
C TYR A 106 -11.63 7.32 18.17
N VAL A 107 -11.49 6.38 17.23
CA VAL A 107 -12.47 5.31 17.00
C VAL A 107 -12.61 4.46 18.26
N GLU A 108 -11.49 4.03 18.86
CA GLU A 108 -11.48 3.28 20.12
C GLU A 108 -12.17 4.03 21.26
N SER A 109 -11.90 5.34 21.39
CA SER A 109 -12.51 6.15 22.46
C SER A 109 -14.00 6.43 22.24
N SER A 110 -14.47 6.34 21.00
CA SER A 110 -15.86 6.58 20.62
C SER A 110 -16.73 5.33 20.71
N GLN A 111 -16.12 4.16 20.70
CA GLN A 111 -16.80 2.89 20.92
C GLN A 111 -16.96 2.69 22.43
N GLN A 112 -18.19 2.70 22.92
CA GLN A 112 -18.47 2.34 24.32
C GLN A 112 -17.96 0.91 24.59
N PRO A 113 -17.27 0.67 25.71
CA PRO A 113 -16.84 -0.67 26.08
C PRO A 113 -18.06 -1.58 26.22
N GLN A 114 -18.28 -2.45 25.27
CA GLN A 114 -19.27 -3.53 25.46
C GLN A 114 -18.66 -4.54 26.44
N PRO A 115 -19.27 -4.76 27.60
CA PRO A 115 -18.78 -5.74 28.55
C PRO A 115 -18.83 -7.13 27.90
N GLY A 116 -17.68 -7.79 27.77
CA GLY A 116 -17.56 -9.17 27.31
C GLY A 116 -16.98 -9.40 25.91
N ARG A 117 -16.68 -8.35 25.13
CA ARG A 117 -15.97 -8.55 23.85
C ARG A 117 -14.47 -8.40 24.07
N PRO A 118 -13.65 -9.44 23.86
CA PRO A 118 -12.21 -9.30 23.90
C PRO A 118 -11.80 -8.24 22.88
N LYS A 119 -11.06 -7.23 23.32
CA LYS A 119 -10.42 -6.29 22.38
C LYS A 119 -9.39 -7.10 21.61
N ASP A 120 -9.66 -7.36 20.35
CA ASP A 120 -8.69 -7.95 19.44
C ASP A 120 -7.63 -6.87 19.14
N LYS A 121 -6.68 -6.74 20.07
CA LYS A 121 -5.58 -5.77 19.99
C LYS A 121 -4.57 -6.09 18.89
N THR A 122 -4.78 -7.17 18.16
CA THR A 122 -3.89 -7.67 17.11
C THR A 122 -4.26 -7.18 15.72
N ALA A 123 -5.45 -6.62 15.52
CA ALA A 123 -5.84 -6.10 14.22
C ALA A 123 -5.12 -4.77 13.93
N VAL A 124 -4.34 -4.75 12.85
CA VAL A 124 -3.69 -3.52 12.37
C VAL A 124 -4.79 -2.53 11.95
N PRO A 125 -4.76 -1.28 12.45
CA PRO A 125 -5.76 -0.28 12.06
C PRO A 125 -5.83 -0.06 10.56
N VAL A 126 -7.03 0.07 10.02
CA VAL A 126 -7.29 0.13 8.56
C VAL A 126 -6.48 1.23 7.87
N LEU A 127 -6.29 2.36 8.51
CA LEU A 127 -5.52 3.47 7.93
C LEU A 127 -4.03 3.17 7.76
N PHE A 128 -3.45 2.22 8.51
CA PHE A 128 -2.08 1.78 8.28
C PHE A 128 -1.96 0.99 6.97
N HIS A 129 -2.94 0.14 6.65
CA HIS A 129 -2.99 -0.56 5.36
C HIS A 129 -3.06 0.43 4.19
N ILE A 130 -3.90 1.47 4.33
CA ILE A 130 -4.01 2.52 3.31
C ILE A 130 -2.71 3.31 3.17
N GLN A 131 -2.08 3.68 4.28
CA GLN A 131 -0.79 4.37 4.25
C GLN A 131 0.28 3.56 3.51
N SER A 132 0.36 2.26 3.78
CA SER A 132 1.27 1.34 3.08
C SER A 132 0.93 1.22 1.59
N PHE A 133 -0.36 1.27 1.24
CA PHE A 133 -0.81 1.19 -0.15
C PHE A 133 -0.51 2.45 -0.97
N LEU A 134 -0.35 3.61 -0.35
CA LEU A 134 -0.02 4.85 -1.06
C LEU A 134 1.39 4.85 -1.66
N LEU A 135 2.33 4.12 -1.06
CA LEU A 135 3.71 4.03 -1.56
C LEU A 135 3.78 3.36 -2.94
N PRO A 136 3.15 2.20 -3.14
CA PRO A 136 3.09 1.54 -4.45
C PRO A 136 2.47 2.37 -5.58
N LEU A 137 1.55 3.29 -5.26
CA LEU A 137 0.95 4.17 -6.27
C LEU A 137 1.96 5.13 -6.91
N MET A 138 3.12 5.31 -6.29
CA MET A 138 4.20 6.18 -6.76
C MET A 138 5.22 5.44 -7.62
N ASN A 139 5.23 4.11 -7.58
CA ASN A 139 6.16 3.32 -8.36
C ASN A 139 5.82 3.42 -9.85
N PRO A 140 6.83 3.45 -10.72
CA PRO A 140 6.63 3.36 -12.16
C PRO A 140 5.81 2.12 -12.53
N SER A 141 4.93 2.27 -13.52
CA SER A 141 4.09 1.16 -14.00
C SER A 141 4.90 0.02 -14.65
N GLU A 142 6.15 0.28 -14.97
CA GLU A 142 7.10 -0.71 -15.52
C GLU A 142 7.60 -1.66 -14.45
N GLU A 143 7.74 -1.19 -13.20
CA GLU A 143 8.27 -1.99 -12.10
C GLU A 143 7.20 -2.81 -11.41
N GLY A 144 5.97 -2.34 -11.38
CA GLY A 144 4.89 -3.01 -10.66
C GLY A 144 3.52 -2.77 -11.26
N ARG A 145 2.57 -3.63 -10.91
CA ARG A 145 1.20 -3.56 -11.41
C ARG A 145 0.19 -3.74 -10.29
N LEU A 146 -0.96 -3.13 -10.54
CA LEU A 146 -2.14 -3.28 -9.70
C LEU A 146 -3.06 -4.33 -10.33
N PHE A 147 -3.52 -5.25 -9.51
CA PHE A 147 -4.48 -6.29 -9.86
C PHE A 147 -5.70 -6.17 -8.98
N PHE A 148 -6.88 -6.34 -9.56
CA PHE A 148 -8.09 -6.52 -8.78
C PHE A 148 -8.49 -7.99 -8.76
N GLN A 149 -9.10 -8.40 -7.66
CA GLN A 149 -9.70 -9.71 -7.48
C GLN A 149 -11.07 -9.54 -6.83
N LYS A 150 -12.11 -10.05 -7.49
CA LYS A 150 -13.47 -10.07 -6.96
C LYS A 150 -13.68 -11.35 -6.16
N SER A 151 -14.19 -11.21 -4.95
CA SER A 151 -14.73 -12.28 -4.14
C SER A 151 -16.25 -12.16 -4.08
N GLN A 152 -16.94 -13.11 -3.45
CA GLN A 152 -18.40 -13.06 -3.30
C GLN A 152 -18.85 -11.80 -2.54
N ASP A 153 -18.09 -11.40 -1.53
CA ASP A 153 -18.48 -10.33 -0.60
C ASP A 153 -17.63 -9.06 -0.71
N ASP A 154 -16.47 -9.10 -1.40
CA ASP A 154 -15.55 -7.95 -1.43
C ASP A 154 -14.72 -7.92 -2.73
N VAL A 155 -14.16 -6.76 -3.03
CA VAL A 155 -13.19 -6.58 -4.11
C VAL A 155 -11.87 -6.14 -3.51
N MET A 156 -10.84 -6.90 -3.81
CA MET A 156 -9.47 -6.60 -3.39
C MET A 156 -8.67 -5.96 -4.51
N LEU A 157 -7.87 -4.99 -4.15
CA LEU A 157 -6.87 -4.36 -5.01
C LEU A 157 -5.49 -4.69 -4.44
N LYS A 158 -4.68 -5.36 -5.25
CA LYS A 158 -3.34 -5.82 -4.89
C LYS A 158 -2.31 -5.16 -5.78
N TYR A 159 -1.32 -4.51 -5.18
CA TYR A 159 -0.10 -4.13 -5.88
C TYR A 159 0.91 -5.26 -5.82
N MET A 160 1.58 -5.54 -6.93
CA MET A 160 2.69 -6.48 -7.01
C MET A 160 3.87 -5.83 -7.72
N LEU A 161 5.02 -5.84 -7.08
CA LEU A 161 6.28 -5.49 -7.71
C LEU A 161 6.72 -6.66 -8.59
N LEU A 162 6.82 -6.43 -9.89
CA LEU A 162 7.16 -7.46 -10.89
C LEU A 162 8.65 -7.40 -11.25
N ASP A 163 9.22 -6.19 -11.24
CA ASP A 163 10.64 -5.98 -11.50
C ASP A 163 11.29 -5.23 -10.33
N PRO A 164 11.99 -5.93 -9.44
CA PRO A 164 12.70 -5.33 -8.32
C PRO A 164 14.10 -4.80 -8.69
N THR A 165 14.49 -4.82 -9.97
CA THR A 165 15.87 -4.58 -10.41
C THR A 165 16.41 -3.24 -9.91
N ASN A 166 15.64 -2.16 -10.02
CA ASN A 166 16.10 -0.84 -9.61
C ASN A 166 16.28 -0.76 -8.08
N HIS A 167 15.36 -1.32 -7.31
CA HIS A 167 15.47 -1.38 -5.85
C HIS A 167 16.64 -2.24 -5.37
N PHE A 168 16.91 -3.32 -6.11
CA PHE A 168 18.04 -4.20 -5.80
C PHE A 168 19.38 -3.59 -6.22
N ARG A 169 19.39 -2.80 -7.31
CA ARG A 169 20.58 -2.13 -7.82
C ARG A 169 21.18 -1.19 -6.79
N GLU A 170 20.36 -0.34 -6.16
CA GLU A 170 20.83 0.58 -5.11
C GLU A 170 21.56 -0.16 -3.98
N ILE A 171 21.01 -1.32 -3.56
CA ILE A 171 21.62 -2.15 -2.51
C ILE A 171 22.91 -2.79 -3.01
N ALA A 172 22.92 -3.27 -4.27
CA ALA A 172 24.06 -3.95 -4.83
C ALA A 172 25.25 -3.02 -5.10
N GLU A 173 24.98 -1.76 -5.47
CA GLU A 173 26.01 -0.73 -5.70
C GLU A 173 26.68 -0.28 -4.40
N ASP A 174 25.94 -0.19 -3.30
CA ASP A 174 26.46 0.20 -1.98
C ASP A 174 27.12 -0.97 -1.23
N ALA A 175 26.83 -2.21 -1.62
CA ALA A 175 27.32 -3.38 -0.93
C ALA A 175 28.70 -3.79 -1.41
N ARG A 176 29.61 -4.13 -0.48
CA ARG A 176 30.91 -4.75 -0.82
C ARG A 176 30.78 -6.10 -1.50
N ALA A 177 29.74 -6.86 -1.16
CA ALA A 177 29.39 -8.15 -1.76
C ALA A 177 27.93 -8.46 -1.48
N VAL A 178 27.25 -9.09 -2.45
CA VAL A 178 25.88 -9.57 -2.30
C VAL A 178 25.88 -11.09 -2.39
N ILE A 179 25.31 -11.76 -1.38
CA ILE A 179 25.19 -13.21 -1.33
C ILE A 179 23.71 -13.56 -1.47
N LEU A 180 23.36 -14.25 -2.55
CA LEU A 180 22.03 -14.79 -2.77
C LEU A 180 22.04 -16.27 -2.42
N ALA A 181 21.18 -16.68 -1.50
CA ALA A 181 21.02 -18.06 -1.08
C ALA A 181 19.56 -18.48 -1.19
N GLY A 182 19.31 -19.59 -1.90
CA GLY A 182 17.95 -20.13 -2.06
C GLY A 182 17.96 -21.55 -2.61
N GLY A 183 17.01 -22.37 -2.19
CA GLY A 183 16.91 -23.79 -2.59
C GLY A 183 16.48 -24.02 -4.03
N THR A 184 15.90 -23.02 -4.69
CA THR A 184 15.34 -23.10 -6.04
C THR A 184 16.01 -22.14 -7.04
N MET A 185 17.15 -21.57 -6.66
CA MET A 185 17.86 -20.66 -7.55
C MET A 185 18.52 -21.43 -8.68
N SER A 186 18.07 -21.18 -9.91
CA SER A 186 18.82 -21.55 -11.12
C SER A 186 20.06 -20.65 -11.23
N PRO A 187 21.15 -21.12 -11.84
CA PRO A 187 22.31 -20.28 -12.10
C PRO A 187 21.85 -19.05 -12.91
N VAL A 188 21.98 -17.88 -12.31
CA VAL A 188 21.69 -16.63 -12.98
C VAL A 188 22.81 -16.43 -13.98
N SER A 189 22.49 -16.46 -15.28
CA SER A 189 23.40 -15.94 -16.28
C SER A 189 23.70 -14.50 -15.92
N THR A 190 24.98 -14.18 -15.73
CA THR A 190 25.45 -12.84 -15.41
C THR A 190 25.02 -11.89 -16.52
N ASN A 191 23.88 -11.25 -16.35
CA ASN A 191 23.50 -10.11 -17.19
C ASN A 191 24.50 -8.98 -16.92
N GLU A 192 24.95 -8.36 -17.98
CA GLU A 192 25.98 -7.29 -18.02
C GLU A 192 25.77 -6.14 -17.03
N SER A 193 24.56 -6.01 -16.45
CA SER A 193 24.19 -4.99 -15.48
C SER A 193 24.86 -5.11 -14.11
N PHE A 194 25.51 -6.21 -13.80
CA PHE A 194 26.13 -6.45 -12.48
C PHE A 194 27.66 -6.59 -12.53
N GLN A 195 28.31 -6.07 -13.55
CA GLN A 195 29.76 -6.20 -13.73
C GLN A 195 30.63 -5.61 -12.61
N HIS A 196 30.06 -4.76 -11.76
CA HIS A 196 30.82 -4.11 -10.65
C HIS A 196 30.58 -4.77 -9.29
N CYS A 197 29.68 -5.71 -9.14
CA CYS A 197 29.39 -6.37 -7.87
C CYS A 197 29.84 -7.84 -7.90
N LYS A 198 30.61 -8.28 -6.91
CA LYS A 198 30.91 -9.71 -6.74
C LYS A 198 29.65 -10.43 -6.26
N LEU A 199 28.86 -10.94 -7.20
CA LEU A 199 27.69 -11.76 -6.91
C LEU A 199 28.15 -13.16 -6.54
N LEU A 200 28.01 -13.57 -5.28
CA LEU A 200 28.22 -14.94 -4.84
C LEU A 200 26.88 -15.64 -4.73
N ILE A 201 26.60 -16.55 -5.66
CA ILE A 201 25.41 -17.40 -5.64
C ILE A 201 25.76 -18.66 -4.87
N VAL A 202 25.18 -18.84 -3.69
CA VAL A 202 25.32 -20.07 -2.91
C VAL A 202 24.07 -20.91 -3.15
N ASN A 203 24.20 -21.91 -4.04
CA ASN A 203 23.19 -22.96 -4.17
C ASN A 203 23.35 -23.92 -2.98
N ARG A 204 22.29 -24.09 -2.20
CA ARG A 204 22.22 -25.16 -1.22
C ARG A 204 22.06 -26.47 -2.00
N CYS A 205 23.17 -27.07 -2.33
CA CYS A 205 23.21 -28.39 -2.95
C CYS A 205 22.58 -29.42 -2.02
N GLN A 206 21.65 -30.18 -2.55
CA GLN A 206 21.17 -31.50 -2.19
C GLN A 206 21.99 -32.17 -1.08
N ILE A 207 21.33 -32.41 0.03
CA ILE A 207 21.70 -33.54 0.90
C ILE A 207 20.80 -34.69 0.46
N MET A 208 21.42 -35.69 -0.13
CA MET A 208 20.82 -37.01 -0.32
C MET A 208 20.50 -37.64 1.04
#